data_4b69f323cedb586d07968db1055c94b7
#
_entry.id   4b69f323cedb586d07968db1055c94b7
#
_cell.length_a   1.000
_cell.length_b   1.000
_cell.length_c   1.000
_cell.angle_alpha   90.00
_cell.angle_beta   90.00
_cell.angle_gamma   90.00
#
_symmetry.space_group_name_H-M   'P 1'
#
loop_
_entity.id
_entity.type
_entity.pdbx_description
1 polymer ?
#
loop_
_entity_poly.entity_id
_entity_poly.type
_entity_poly.pdbx_seq_one_letter_code
_entity_poly.pdbx_strand_id
1 'polypeptide(L)'
;MRELGFKRVLILVHRSTLAKQALTSFRKVFEDKKSMGIVGAGYSDYEADYIFAMVETLHKEDNLRKFAPEEFDCIVLDEAHHSPANTYQKVMEYFKPKLFLGMTATPDKRDDGDASRNVYELFHYQIAYEIRLQQAMEEDLLCPFHYFGISDISMITDEQTKARNVSEEYFGRLTSDERVRHVIEQARYYGYSGDRVKGLIFCSRNRECEELSAKFNRLGYRTVALSGKNTDREREAAFERLAMNEADTTDEMQPLDYIFSVDILNEGVDIVEVN
;
A
#
# COMPACT_ATOMS: atom_id res chain seq x y z
N MET A 1 -1.72 19.96 12.44
CA MET A 1 -0.30 20.38 12.36
C MET A 1 -0.18 21.88 12.12
N ARG A 2 -0.76 22.43 11.06
CA ARG A 2 -0.70 23.87 10.76
C ARG A 2 -1.29 24.74 11.87
N GLU A 3 -2.49 24.43 12.33
CA GLU A 3 -3.20 25.15 13.38
C GLU A 3 -2.55 24.99 14.77
N LEU A 4 -1.86 23.88 15.01
CA LEU A 4 -1.12 23.62 16.25
C LEU A 4 0.24 24.33 16.29
N GLY A 5 0.63 25.02 15.21
CA GLY A 5 1.85 25.81 15.16
C GLY A 5 3.15 25.01 15.20
N PHE A 6 3.11 23.71 14.86
CA PHE A 6 4.31 22.88 14.82
C PHE A 6 5.29 23.39 13.78
N LYS A 7 6.53 23.56 14.19
CA LYS A 7 7.60 24.09 13.36
C LYS A 7 8.28 22.95 12.59
N ARG A 8 8.62 21.88 13.28
CA ARG A 8 9.35 20.74 12.71
C ARG A 8 8.59 19.45 12.93
N VAL A 9 8.36 18.70 11.84
CA VAL A 9 7.53 17.49 11.84
C VAL A 9 8.26 16.36 11.13
N LEU A 10 8.25 15.18 11.75
CA LEU A 10 8.77 13.95 11.15
C LEU A 10 7.60 13.04 10.77
N ILE A 11 7.55 12.60 9.53
CA ILE A 11 6.57 11.63 9.03
C ILE A 11 7.31 10.35 8.72
N LEU A 12 7.01 9.28 9.45
CA LEU A 12 7.61 7.96 9.27
C LEU A 12 6.77 7.13 8.31
N VAL A 13 7.42 6.63 7.28
CA VAL A 13 6.82 5.75 6.27
C VAL A 13 7.68 4.51 6.08
N HIS A 14 7.09 3.44 5.55
CA HIS A 14 7.81 2.19 5.31
C HIS A 14 8.29 2.02 3.85
N ARG A 15 7.80 2.85 2.90
CA ARG A 15 8.18 2.78 1.47
C ARG A 15 8.52 4.16 0.90
N SER A 16 9.48 4.18 -0.04
CA SER A 16 9.91 5.40 -0.72
C SER A 16 8.81 6.04 -1.58
N THR A 17 7.96 5.23 -2.19
CA THR A 17 6.80 5.69 -2.96
C THR A 17 5.84 6.49 -2.09
N LEU A 18 5.54 5.99 -0.87
CA LEU A 18 4.71 6.69 0.11
C LEU A 18 5.31 8.01 0.55
N ALA A 19 6.64 8.05 0.79
CA ALA A 19 7.33 9.29 1.13
C ALA A 19 7.14 10.36 0.05
N LYS A 20 7.29 9.99 -1.22
CA LYS A 20 7.12 10.89 -2.37
C LYS A 20 5.66 11.35 -2.54
N GLN A 21 4.70 10.45 -2.42
CA GLN A 21 3.27 10.76 -2.53
C GLN A 21 2.83 11.70 -1.39
N ALA A 22 3.19 11.37 -0.15
CA ALA A 22 2.91 12.20 1.02
C ALA A 22 3.53 13.58 0.88
N LEU A 23 4.81 13.67 0.49
CA LEU A 23 5.48 14.95 0.26
C LEU A 23 4.74 15.79 -0.80
N THR A 24 4.32 15.17 -1.91
CA THR A 24 3.56 15.85 -2.97
C THR A 24 2.21 16.37 -2.47
N SER A 25 1.49 15.56 -1.69
CA SER A 25 0.20 15.94 -1.09
C SER A 25 0.35 17.08 -0.08
N PHE A 26 1.38 17.00 0.77
CA PHE A 26 1.66 18.07 1.73
C PHE A 26 2.05 19.39 1.06
N ARG A 27 2.82 19.35 -0.03
CA ARG A 27 3.15 20.54 -0.81
C ARG A 27 1.91 21.24 -1.35
N LYS A 28 0.89 20.51 -1.80
CA LYS A 28 -0.38 21.09 -2.26
C LYS A 28 -1.12 21.84 -1.13
N VAL A 29 -1.03 21.34 0.11
CA VAL A 29 -1.75 21.90 1.28
C VAL A 29 -0.98 23.08 1.90
N PHE A 30 0.34 22.97 2.02
CA PHE A 30 1.17 23.96 2.71
C PHE A 30 1.72 25.02 1.78
N GLU A 31 1.59 24.81 0.46
CA GLU A 31 2.24 25.65 -0.54
C GLU A 31 3.74 25.78 -0.22
N ASP A 32 4.44 26.79 -0.59
CA ASP A 32 5.88 26.95 -0.31
C ASP A 32 6.20 27.51 1.09
N LYS A 33 5.26 27.43 2.04
CA LYS A 33 5.42 28.00 3.40
C LYS A 33 6.27 27.15 4.33
N LYS A 34 6.57 25.90 3.93
CA LYS A 34 7.39 24.96 4.70
C LYS A 34 8.38 24.26 3.79
N SER A 35 9.62 24.16 4.25
CA SER A 35 10.60 23.31 3.58
C SER A 35 10.26 21.84 3.82
N MET A 36 10.31 21.03 2.77
CA MET A 36 9.94 19.61 2.83
C MET A 36 11.00 18.75 2.16
N GLY A 37 11.37 17.66 2.79
CA GLY A 37 12.41 16.77 2.30
C GLY A 37 12.20 15.31 2.64
N ILE A 38 13.03 14.45 2.03
CA ILE A 38 12.99 13.00 2.23
C ILE A 38 14.31 12.54 2.86
N VAL A 39 14.22 11.58 3.79
CA VAL A 39 15.36 10.87 4.35
C VAL A 39 15.22 9.38 4.08
N GLY A 40 16.14 8.83 3.30
CA GLY A 40 16.14 7.45 2.84
C GLY A 40 16.00 7.31 1.34
N ALA A 41 16.17 6.11 0.80
CA ALA A 41 16.12 5.83 -0.65
C ALA A 41 17.02 6.75 -1.51
N GLY A 42 18.20 7.11 -0.99
CA GLY A 42 19.14 7.99 -1.68
C GLY A 42 18.97 9.50 -1.41
N TYR A 43 17.93 9.89 -0.67
CA TYR A 43 17.69 11.28 -0.25
C TYR A 43 18.26 11.54 1.15
N SER A 44 18.67 12.78 1.43
CA SER A 44 19.35 13.17 2.68
C SER A 44 18.95 14.57 3.15
N ASP A 45 17.68 14.91 3.10
CA ASP A 45 17.16 16.26 3.41
C ASP A 45 16.91 16.43 4.92
N TYR A 46 17.98 16.36 5.72
CA TYR A 46 17.89 16.41 7.18
C TYR A 46 17.47 17.77 7.75
N GLU A 47 17.63 18.86 7.01
CA GLU A 47 17.39 20.24 7.48
C GLU A 47 15.99 20.75 7.22
N ALA A 48 15.14 19.98 6.52
CA ALA A 48 13.80 20.40 6.18
C ALA A 48 12.89 20.54 7.42
N ASP A 49 11.91 21.44 7.37
CA ASP A 49 10.89 21.60 8.42
C ASP A 49 10.02 20.35 8.55
N TYR A 50 9.61 19.79 7.41
CA TYR A 50 8.81 18.56 7.33
C TYR A 50 9.61 17.50 6.62
N ILE A 51 9.93 16.43 7.35
CA ILE A 51 10.79 15.34 6.88
C ILE A 51 9.96 14.06 6.74
N PHE A 52 9.95 13.49 5.54
CA PHE A 52 9.37 12.18 5.25
C PHE A 52 10.50 11.16 5.29
N ALA A 53 10.58 10.39 6.37
CA ALA A 53 11.68 9.49 6.61
C ALA A 53 11.25 8.02 6.49
N MET A 54 12.07 7.24 5.77
CA MET A 54 11.92 5.80 5.78
C MET A 54 12.42 5.24 7.09
N VAL A 55 11.57 4.52 7.83
CA VAL A 55 11.91 3.94 9.12
C VAL A 55 13.12 3.01 9.02
N GLU A 56 13.25 2.23 7.94
CA GLU A 56 14.38 1.34 7.65
C GLU A 56 15.73 2.08 7.50
N THR A 57 15.69 3.36 7.22
CA THR A 57 16.88 4.21 7.15
C THR A 57 17.11 4.91 8.48
N LEU A 58 16.05 5.47 9.06
CA LEU A 58 16.14 6.33 10.23
C LEU A 58 16.52 5.57 11.51
N HIS A 59 16.05 4.31 11.70
CA HIS A 59 16.33 3.51 12.90
C HIS A 59 17.83 3.21 13.13
N LYS A 60 18.67 3.44 12.11
CA LYS A 60 20.12 3.27 12.23
C LYS A 60 20.71 4.37 13.10
N GLU A 61 21.57 3.99 14.04
CA GLU A 61 22.15 4.88 15.05
C GLU A 61 22.76 6.15 14.46
N ASP A 62 23.54 6.01 13.37
CA ASP A 62 24.19 7.15 12.70
C ASP A 62 23.20 8.15 12.09
N ASN A 63 21.98 7.68 11.74
CA ASN A 63 20.93 8.55 11.19
C ASN A 63 20.08 9.17 12.30
N LEU A 64 19.77 8.42 13.35
CA LEU A 64 19.08 8.95 14.54
C LEU A 64 19.88 10.10 15.16
N ARG A 65 21.19 9.91 15.34
CA ARG A 65 22.07 10.91 15.98
C ARG A 65 22.28 12.18 15.16
N LYS A 66 21.79 12.25 13.94
CA LYS A 66 21.77 13.51 13.18
C LYS A 66 20.71 14.50 13.68
N PHE A 67 19.83 14.03 14.54
CA PHE A 67 18.76 14.82 15.13
C PHE A 67 18.88 14.80 16.66
N ALA A 68 18.56 15.90 17.31
CA ALA A 68 18.39 15.91 18.76
C ALA A 68 17.08 15.19 19.14
N PRO A 69 17.00 14.54 20.32
CA PRO A 69 15.78 13.84 20.74
C PRO A 69 14.52 14.72 20.76
N GLU A 70 14.64 16.00 21.09
CA GLU A 70 13.54 16.97 21.19
C GLU A 70 13.35 17.80 19.91
N GLU A 71 14.00 17.44 18.81
CA GLU A 71 14.05 18.27 17.61
C GLU A 71 12.71 18.41 16.88
N PHE A 72 11.89 17.39 16.97
CA PHE A 72 10.57 17.38 16.31
C PHE A 72 9.44 17.74 17.30
N ASP A 73 8.59 18.69 16.90
CA ASP A 73 7.37 19.02 17.65
C ASP A 73 6.33 17.87 17.54
N CYS A 74 6.26 17.26 16.36
CA CYS A 74 5.32 16.18 16.08
C CYS A 74 6.00 15.08 15.27
N ILE A 75 5.69 13.84 15.61
CA ILE A 75 6.07 12.66 14.83
C ILE A 75 4.79 11.93 14.42
N VAL A 76 4.64 11.70 13.12
CA VAL A 76 3.52 10.97 12.54
C VAL A 76 4.02 9.62 12.06
N LEU A 77 3.35 8.56 12.49
CA LEU A 77 3.61 7.19 12.03
C LEU A 77 2.49 6.83 11.04
N ASP A 78 2.85 6.75 9.78
CA ASP A 78 1.96 6.19 8.77
C ASP A 78 1.98 4.66 8.86
N GLU A 79 0.86 4.01 8.61
CA GLU A 79 0.64 2.59 8.83
C GLU A 79 1.08 2.15 10.25
N ALA A 80 0.53 2.84 11.25
CA ALA A 80 0.92 2.67 12.66
C ALA A 80 0.76 1.23 13.19
N HIS A 81 0.02 0.35 12.50
CA HIS A 81 -0.05 -1.07 12.84
C HIS A 81 1.31 -1.79 12.70
N HIS A 82 2.29 -1.19 12.01
CA HIS A 82 3.68 -1.66 11.99
C HIS A 82 4.52 -1.19 13.19
N SER A 83 4.02 -0.25 14.00
CA SER A 83 4.77 0.35 15.11
C SER A 83 5.27 -0.65 16.18
N PRO A 84 4.66 -1.83 16.38
CA PRO A 84 5.22 -2.85 17.25
C PRO A 84 6.55 -3.46 16.79
N ALA A 85 6.98 -3.22 15.54
CA ALA A 85 8.28 -3.70 15.07
C ALA A 85 9.43 -2.96 15.74
N ASN A 86 10.54 -3.68 16.04
CA ASN A 86 11.71 -3.15 16.75
C ASN A 86 12.30 -1.89 16.11
N THR A 87 12.22 -1.74 14.78
CA THR A 87 12.70 -0.56 14.05
C THR A 87 11.92 0.69 14.42
N TYR A 88 10.60 0.60 14.51
CA TYR A 88 9.73 1.70 14.94
C TYR A 88 9.92 2.03 16.42
N GLN A 89 9.96 1.01 17.29
CA GLN A 89 10.14 1.20 18.72
C GLN A 89 11.46 1.94 19.02
N LYS A 90 12.54 1.58 18.34
CA LYS A 90 13.83 2.26 18.48
C LYS A 90 13.75 3.76 18.14
N VAL A 91 13.00 4.12 17.10
CA VAL A 91 12.78 5.52 16.73
C VAL A 91 11.89 6.23 17.75
N MET A 92 10.80 5.57 18.20
CA MET A 92 9.89 6.14 19.20
C MET A 92 10.56 6.35 20.57
N GLU A 93 11.46 5.45 20.97
CA GLU A 93 12.20 5.57 22.23
C GLU A 93 13.24 6.71 22.19
N TYR A 94 13.84 6.95 21.02
CA TYR A 94 14.86 7.97 20.86
C TYR A 94 14.28 9.38 20.92
N PHE A 95 13.20 9.64 20.18
CA PHE A 95 12.63 10.98 20.09
C PHE A 95 11.67 11.32 21.22
N LYS A 96 11.61 12.61 21.58
CA LYS A 96 10.74 13.17 22.63
C LYS A 96 9.87 14.30 22.06
N PRO A 97 8.98 14.02 21.08
CA PRO A 97 8.14 15.04 20.51
C PRO A 97 7.03 15.49 21.49
N LYS A 98 6.39 16.61 21.20
CA LYS A 98 5.19 17.06 21.91
C LYS A 98 3.97 16.20 21.58
N LEU A 99 3.95 15.62 20.38
CA LEU A 99 2.88 14.74 19.90
C LEU A 99 3.43 13.58 19.08
N PHE A 100 3.09 12.35 19.46
CA PHE A 100 3.10 11.20 18.57
C PHE A 100 1.69 10.97 18.01
N LEU A 101 1.58 10.86 16.69
CA LEU A 101 0.33 10.56 16.00
C LEU A 101 0.51 9.30 15.13
N GLY A 102 -0.24 8.25 15.41
CA GLY A 102 -0.33 7.06 14.57
C GLY A 102 -1.55 7.15 13.64
N MET A 103 -1.36 6.81 12.38
CA MET A 103 -2.46 6.68 11.40
C MET A 103 -2.43 5.26 10.83
N THR A 104 -3.58 4.60 10.76
CA THR A 104 -3.72 3.27 10.18
C THR A 104 -5.15 2.99 9.78
N ALA A 105 -5.34 2.25 8.69
CA ALA A 105 -6.63 1.72 8.29
C ALA A 105 -6.99 0.42 9.02
N THR A 106 -6.01 -0.27 9.64
CA THR A 106 -6.17 -1.59 10.27
C THR A 106 -5.60 -1.60 11.69
N PRO A 107 -6.21 -0.84 12.62
CA PRO A 107 -5.70 -0.73 13.99
C PRO A 107 -5.95 -1.99 14.81
N ASP A 108 -6.77 -2.93 14.32
CA ASP A 108 -7.24 -4.07 15.08
C ASP A 108 -6.09 -5.00 15.45
N LYS A 109 -6.07 -5.33 16.70
CA LYS A 109 -5.12 -6.20 17.36
C LYS A 109 -4.96 -7.53 16.60
N ARG A 110 -3.72 -7.90 16.31
CA ARG A 110 -3.42 -9.30 16.03
C ARG A 110 -3.52 -10.07 17.34
N ASP A 111 -4.44 -11.02 17.40
CA ASP A 111 -4.68 -11.87 18.58
C ASP A 111 -3.61 -12.98 18.71
N ASP A 112 -2.32 -12.60 18.62
CA ASP A 112 -1.20 -13.52 18.84
C ASP A 112 -0.72 -13.54 20.30
N GLY A 113 -1.40 -12.80 21.19
CA GLY A 113 -1.12 -12.76 22.63
C GLY A 113 0.13 -11.97 23.04
N ASP A 114 0.83 -11.38 22.08
CA ASP A 114 2.01 -10.57 22.35
C ASP A 114 1.62 -9.09 22.57
N ALA A 115 1.64 -8.65 23.83
CA ALA A 115 1.29 -7.28 24.19
C ALA A 115 2.19 -6.22 23.50
N SER A 116 3.44 -6.58 23.18
CA SER A 116 4.37 -5.67 22.48
C SER A 116 3.94 -5.35 21.05
N ARG A 117 2.98 -6.10 20.51
CA ARG A 117 2.43 -5.91 19.16
C ARG A 117 1.07 -5.20 19.13
N ASN A 118 0.64 -4.64 20.26
CA ASN A 118 -0.61 -3.91 20.36
C ASN A 118 -0.40 -2.43 20.10
N VAL A 119 -0.85 -1.96 18.92
CA VAL A 119 -0.75 -0.54 18.54
C VAL A 119 -1.49 0.37 19.51
N TYR A 120 -2.64 -0.05 20.04
CA TYR A 120 -3.40 0.75 21.01
C TYR A 120 -2.64 1.00 22.30
N GLU A 121 -1.90 0.00 22.78
CA GLU A 121 -1.07 0.13 23.99
C GLU A 121 0.07 1.12 23.77
N LEU A 122 0.73 1.07 22.60
CA LEU A 122 1.82 1.99 22.25
C LEU A 122 1.37 3.46 22.23
N PHE A 123 0.11 3.71 21.91
CA PHE A 123 -0.51 5.03 21.93
C PHE A 123 -1.38 5.27 23.17
N HIS A 124 -1.17 4.51 24.26
CA HIS A 124 -1.88 4.65 25.55
C HIS A 124 -3.41 4.63 25.41
N TYR A 125 -3.95 3.87 24.44
CA TYR A 125 -5.38 3.79 24.12
C TYR A 125 -6.03 5.15 23.80
N GLN A 126 -5.24 6.14 23.38
CA GLN A 126 -5.75 7.44 22.98
C GLN A 126 -6.10 7.43 21.49
N ILE A 127 -7.39 7.52 21.20
CA ILE A 127 -7.92 7.61 19.84
C ILE A 127 -8.33 9.05 19.59
N ALA A 128 -7.63 9.72 18.68
CA ALA A 128 -7.93 11.10 18.30
C ALA A 128 -9.14 11.18 17.36
N TYR A 129 -9.23 10.23 16.44
CA TYR A 129 -10.31 10.14 15.47
C TYR A 129 -10.42 8.70 14.95
N GLU A 130 -11.61 8.22 14.73
CA GLU A 130 -11.90 6.93 14.12
C GLU A 130 -13.07 7.09 13.15
N ILE A 131 -12.92 6.56 11.94
CA ILE A 131 -13.98 6.43 10.96
C ILE A 131 -13.91 5.02 10.37
N ARG A 132 -15.00 4.30 10.43
CA ARG A 132 -15.11 2.95 9.86
C ARG A 132 -15.59 3.02 8.42
N LEU A 133 -15.30 1.97 7.63
CA LEU A 133 -15.61 1.86 6.21
C LEU A 133 -17.05 2.25 5.89
N GLN A 134 -18.02 1.73 6.64
CA GLN A 134 -19.43 2.03 6.40
C GLN A 134 -19.73 3.51 6.60
N GLN A 135 -19.25 4.11 7.68
CA GLN A 135 -19.44 5.53 7.95
C GLN A 135 -18.76 6.39 6.89
N ALA A 136 -17.55 6.03 6.45
CA ALA A 136 -16.84 6.76 5.41
C ALA A 136 -17.59 6.73 4.06
N MET A 137 -18.29 5.64 3.74
CA MET A 137 -19.15 5.57 2.57
C MET A 137 -20.44 6.40 2.75
N GLU A 138 -21.06 6.37 3.93
CA GLU A 138 -22.26 7.17 4.24
C GLU A 138 -22.00 8.69 4.21
N GLU A 139 -20.76 9.09 4.53
CA GLU A 139 -20.29 10.48 4.51
C GLU A 139 -19.69 10.91 3.15
N ASP A 140 -19.84 10.08 2.10
CA ASP A 140 -19.28 10.33 0.74
C ASP A 140 -17.74 10.55 0.71
N LEU A 141 -17.02 10.00 1.70
CA LEU A 141 -15.56 10.08 1.77
C LEU A 141 -14.89 8.95 0.97
N LEU A 142 -15.63 7.86 0.71
CA LEU A 142 -15.18 6.72 -0.08
C LEU A 142 -16.21 6.41 -1.17
N CYS A 143 -15.71 5.97 -2.32
CA CYS A 143 -16.53 5.48 -3.42
C CYS A 143 -17.29 4.21 -2.99
N PRO A 144 -18.59 4.08 -3.29
CA PRO A 144 -19.32 2.84 -3.10
C PRO A 144 -18.70 1.70 -3.92
N PHE A 145 -18.75 0.49 -3.40
CA PHE A 145 -18.27 -0.70 -4.10
C PHE A 145 -19.23 -1.87 -3.91
N HIS A 146 -19.17 -2.82 -4.82
CA HIS A 146 -19.90 -4.09 -4.72
C HIS A 146 -18.92 -5.21 -4.38
N TYR A 147 -19.26 -5.98 -3.36
CA TYR A 147 -18.47 -7.15 -2.95
C TYR A 147 -19.22 -8.43 -3.33
N PHE A 148 -18.56 -9.31 -4.08
CA PHE A 148 -19.11 -10.59 -4.48
C PHE A 148 -18.23 -11.73 -4.00
N GLY A 149 -18.79 -12.65 -3.21
CA GLY A 149 -18.15 -13.91 -2.84
C GLY A 149 -18.36 -14.94 -3.95
N ILE A 150 -17.28 -15.42 -4.56
CA ILE A 150 -17.32 -16.41 -5.63
C ILE A 150 -16.71 -17.72 -5.13
N SER A 151 -17.45 -18.84 -5.25
CA SER A 151 -16.89 -20.15 -4.95
C SER A 151 -15.89 -20.57 -6.02
N ASP A 152 -14.69 -20.98 -5.61
CA ASP A 152 -13.70 -21.52 -6.55
C ASP A 152 -14.14 -22.92 -7.03
N ILE A 153 -13.84 -23.24 -8.29
CA ILE A 153 -14.16 -24.54 -8.93
C ILE A 153 -13.44 -25.69 -8.20
N SER A 154 -12.25 -25.45 -7.69
CA SER A 154 -11.53 -26.39 -6.85
C SER A 154 -11.77 -26.10 -5.39
N MET A 155 -12.49 -26.97 -4.68
CA MET A 155 -12.56 -26.89 -3.21
C MET A 155 -11.15 -27.04 -2.62
N ILE A 156 -10.54 -25.90 -2.33
CA ILE A 156 -9.25 -25.81 -1.66
C ILE A 156 -9.54 -25.82 -0.17
N THR A 157 -9.14 -26.85 0.54
CA THR A 157 -9.28 -26.88 2.00
C THR A 157 -8.30 -25.88 2.62
N ASP A 158 -8.74 -25.19 3.69
CA ASP A 158 -7.93 -24.19 4.42
C ASP A 158 -6.55 -24.72 4.89
N GLU A 159 -6.43 -26.02 5.09
CA GLU A 159 -5.16 -26.67 5.44
C GLU A 159 -4.13 -26.60 4.31
N GLN A 160 -4.57 -26.60 3.05
CA GLN A 160 -3.68 -26.54 1.88
C GLN A 160 -3.20 -25.11 1.59
N THR A 161 -3.98 -24.10 1.97
CA THR A 161 -3.59 -22.68 1.82
C THR A 161 -2.54 -22.23 2.83
N LYS A 162 -2.50 -22.83 4.01
CA LYS A 162 -1.55 -22.49 5.09
C LYS A 162 -0.18 -23.17 4.96
N ALA A 163 -0.03 -24.17 4.10
CA ALA A 163 1.24 -24.85 3.91
C ALA A 163 2.22 -23.98 3.10
N ARG A 164 3.36 -23.63 3.69
CA ARG A 164 4.46 -22.91 3.02
C ARG A 164 5.04 -23.65 1.80
N ASN A 165 4.86 -24.97 1.72
CA ASN A 165 5.24 -25.82 0.59
C ASN A 165 3.99 -26.34 -0.12
N VAL A 166 3.43 -25.50 -0.97
CA VAL A 166 2.34 -25.93 -1.86
C VAL A 166 2.91 -26.84 -2.94
N SER A 167 2.32 -28.02 -3.10
CA SER A 167 2.72 -28.99 -4.13
C SER A 167 2.56 -28.39 -5.53
N GLU A 168 3.34 -28.89 -6.51
CA GLU A 168 3.20 -28.51 -7.92
C GLU A 168 1.78 -28.81 -8.44
N GLU A 169 1.12 -29.84 -7.91
CA GLU A 169 -0.28 -30.15 -8.23
C GLU A 169 -1.24 -29.02 -7.81
N TYR A 170 -1.06 -28.49 -6.61
CA TYR A 170 -1.88 -27.36 -6.14
C TYR A 170 -1.65 -26.10 -6.97
N PHE A 171 -0.38 -25.81 -7.28
CA PHE A 171 -0.04 -24.70 -8.16
C PHE A 171 -0.69 -24.86 -9.54
N GLY A 172 -0.65 -26.07 -10.12
CA GLY A 172 -1.31 -26.39 -11.38
C GLY A 172 -2.83 -26.14 -11.36
N ARG A 173 -3.48 -26.37 -10.21
CA ARG A 173 -4.91 -26.05 -10.05
C ARG A 173 -5.16 -24.54 -10.01
N LEU A 174 -4.35 -23.78 -9.27
CA LEU A 174 -4.48 -22.31 -9.18
C LEU A 174 -4.31 -21.61 -10.52
N THR A 175 -3.48 -22.16 -11.40
CA THR A 175 -3.21 -21.61 -12.72
C THR A 175 -3.87 -22.38 -13.86
N SER A 176 -4.81 -23.30 -13.57
CA SER A 176 -5.49 -24.08 -14.60
C SER A 176 -6.27 -23.21 -15.58
N ASP A 177 -6.36 -23.65 -16.85
CA ASP A 177 -7.11 -22.92 -17.88
C ASP A 177 -8.60 -22.86 -17.57
N GLU A 178 -9.13 -23.88 -16.89
CA GLU A 178 -10.51 -23.92 -16.42
C GLU A 178 -10.77 -22.81 -15.38
N ARG A 179 -9.89 -22.67 -14.37
CA ARG A 179 -9.99 -21.61 -13.37
C ARG A 179 -9.85 -20.21 -14.00
N VAL A 180 -8.92 -20.04 -14.92
CA VAL A 180 -8.74 -18.77 -15.65
C VAL A 180 -10.03 -18.39 -16.39
N ARG A 181 -10.66 -19.31 -17.12
CA ARG A 181 -11.93 -19.06 -17.80
C ARG A 181 -13.03 -18.71 -16.80
N HIS A 182 -13.15 -19.45 -15.71
CA HIS A 182 -14.12 -19.19 -14.65
C HIS A 182 -13.96 -17.77 -14.07
N VAL A 183 -12.75 -17.36 -13.70
CA VAL A 183 -12.47 -16.01 -13.19
C VAL A 183 -12.89 -14.94 -14.20
N ILE A 184 -12.56 -15.12 -15.48
CA ILE A 184 -12.94 -14.19 -16.54
C ILE A 184 -14.45 -14.12 -16.72
N GLU A 185 -15.15 -15.26 -16.72
CA GLU A 185 -16.61 -15.34 -16.83
C GLU A 185 -17.29 -14.64 -15.66
N GLN A 186 -16.82 -14.85 -14.44
CA GLN A 186 -17.35 -14.18 -13.25
C GLN A 186 -17.08 -12.66 -13.31
N ALA A 187 -15.88 -12.24 -13.67
CA ALA A 187 -15.56 -10.83 -13.83
C ALA A 187 -16.45 -10.13 -14.87
N ARG A 188 -16.74 -10.82 -16.00
CA ARG A 188 -17.68 -10.32 -17.02
C ARG A 188 -19.13 -10.29 -16.54
N TYR A 189 -19.54 -11.30 -15.76
CA TYR A 189 -20.91 -11.40 -15.25
C TYR A 189 -21.22 -10.27 -14.25
N TYR A 190 -20.33 -10.00 -13.33
CA TYR A 190 -20.51 -8.92 -12.36
C TYR A 190 -20.21 -7.53 -12.95
N GLY A 191 -19.40 -7.48 -14.00
CA GLY A 191 -19.12 -6.27 -14.76
C GLY A 191 -18.15 -5.32 -14.05
N TYR A 192 -18.07 -4.13 -14.61
CA TYR A 192 -17.25 -3.01 -14.14
C TYR A 192 -17.93 -1.69 -14.53
N SER A 193 -17.53 -0.58 -13.93
CA SER A 193 -17.98 0.74 -14.33
C SER A 193 -17.10 1.32 -15.44
N GLY A 194 -17.67 2.20 -16.28
CA GLY A 194 -16.93 2.84 -17.39
C GLY A 194 -16.84 1.98 -18.65
N ASP A 195 -15.96 2.39 -19.58
CA ASP A 195 -15.91 1.85 -20.94
C ASP A 195 -15.07 0.57 -21.07
N ARG A 196 -14.18 0.32 -20.12
CA ARG A 196 -13.31 -0.85 -20.10
C ARG A 196 -12.96 -1.25 -18.67
N VAL A 197 -12.57 -2.51 -18.48
CA VAL A 197 -12.08 -2.99 -17.21
C VAL A 197 -10.69 -2.38 -16.87
N LYS A 198 -10.53 -1.97 -15.62
CA LYS A 198 -9.28 -1.51 -15.01
C LYS A 198 -9.14 -2.21 -13.66
N GLY A 199 -8.49 -3.38 -13.65
CA GLY A 199 -8.55 -4.28 -12.51
C GLY A 199 -7.19 -4.60 -11.88
N LEU A 200 -7.23 -4.94 -10.59
CA LEU A 200 -6.11 -5.53 -9.87
C LEU A 200 -6.44 -6.97 -9.52
N ILE A 201 -5.50 -7.88 -9.73
CA ILE A 201 -5.62 -9.29 -9.35
C ILE A 201 -4.50 -9.63 -8.37
N PHE A 202 -4.89 -9.95 -7.14
CA PHE A 202 -3.97 -10.34 -6.09
C PHE A 202 -3.78 -11.85 -6.07
N CYS A 203 -2.54 -12.28 -6.11
CA CYS A 203 -2.14 -13.67 -6.11
C CYS A 203 -1.34 -14.02 -4.85
N SER A 204 -1.19 -15.29 -4.57
CA SER A 204 -0.41 -15.78 -3.43
C SER A 204 1.10 -15.79 -3.69
N ARG A 205 1.54 -15.81 -4.96
CA ARG A 205 2.95 -15.96 -5.37
C ARG A 205 3.27 -15.24 -6.67
N ASN A 206 4.51 -14.80 -6.82
CA ASN A 206 4.99 -14.15 -8.04
C ASN A 206 4.87 -15.06 -9.28
N ARG A 207 5.20 -16.37 -9.15
CA ARG A 207 5.06 -17.35 -10.25
C ARG A 207 3.59 -17.47 -10.70
N GLU A 208 2.63 -17.42 -9.77
CA GLU A 208 1.20 -17.43 -10.07
C GLU A 208 0.81 -16.17 -10.86
N CYS A 209 1.26 -14.99 -10.44
CA CYS A 209 1.04 -13.75 -11.18
C CYS A 209 1.53 -13.82 -12.61
N GLU A 210 2.76 -14.28 -12.81
CA GLU A 210 3.40 -14.38 -14.13
C GLU A 210 2.64 -15.36 -15.05
N GLU A 211 2.27 -16.52 -14.54
CA GLU A 211 1.56 -17.54 -15.32
C GLU A 211 0.12 -17.12 -15.65
N LEU A 212 -0.62 -16.57 -14.67
CA LEU A 212 -1.97 -16.07 -14.89
C LEU A 212 -1.98 -14.90 -15.86
N SER A 213 -1.07 -13.92 -15.70
CA SER A 213 -0.93 -12.79 -16.62
C SER A 213 -0.66 -13.30 -18.06
N ALA A 214 0.25 -14.25 -18.25
CA ALA A 214 0.52 -14.84 -19.55
C ALA A 214 -0.72 -15.55 -20.15
N LYS A 215 -1.54 -16.20 -19.33
CA LYS A 215 -2.78 -16.86 -19.77
C LYS A 215 -3.87 -15.84 -20.16
N PHE A 216 -4.02 -14.80 -19.37
CA PHE A 216 -4.95 -13.69 -19.72
C PHE A 216 -4.55 -13.01 -21.02
N ASN A 217 -3.24 -12.75 -21.22
CA ASN A 217 -2.74 -12.16 -22.46
C ASN A 217 -3.03 -13.05 -23.69
N ARG A 218 -2.91 -14.39 -23.57
CA ARG A 218 -3.29 -15.33 -24.63
C ARG A 218 -4.78 -15.30 -24.97
N LEU A 219 -5.61 -14.90 -24.01
CA LEU A 219 -7.06 -14.75 -24.19
C LEU A 219 -7.48 -13.34 -24.66
N GLY A 220 -6.50 -12.50 -25.01
CA GLY A 220 -6.74 -11.18 -25.58
C GLY A 220 -6.82 -10.03 -24.58
N TYR A 221 -6.57 -10.28 -23.30
CA TYR A 221 -6.42 -9.21 -22.30
C TYR A 221 -5.01 -8.63 -22.33
N ARG A 222 -4.88 -7.38 -21.93
CA ARG A 222 -3.61 -6.66 -21.80
C ARG A 222 -3.24 -6.61 -20.34
N THR A 223 -2.30 -7.44 -19.91
CA THR A 223 -1.96 -7.57 -18.50
C THR A 223 -0.46 -7.57 -18.25
N VAL A 224 -0.07 -7.24 -17.02
CA VAL A 224 1.29 -7.31 -16.52
C VAL A 224 1.31 -7.89 -15.12
N ALA A 225 2.35 -8.65 -14.78
CA ALA A 225 2.63 -9.10 -13.43
C ALA A 225 3.70 -8.21 -12.81
N LEU A 226 3.39 -7.61 -11.65
CA LEU A 226 4.31 -6.81 -10.86
C LEU A 226 4.74 -7.52 -9.58
N SER A 227 6.01 -7.40 -9.24
CA SER A 227 6.62 -8.00 -8.06
C SER A 227 7.58 -7.04 -7.37
N GLY A 228 8.14 -7.45 -6.23
CA GLY A 228 9.20 -6.69 -5.55
C GLY A 228 10.47 -6.47 -6.37
N LYS A 229 10.65 -7.22 -7.48
CA LYS A 229 11.81 -7.07 -8.38
C LYS A 229 11.67 -5.90 -9.36
N ASN A 230 10.46 -5.43 -9.62
CA ASN A 230 10.22 -4.32 -10.51
C ASN A 230 10.65 -3.00 -9.88
N THR A 231 11.26 -2.14 -10.68
CA THR A 231 11.64 -0.79 -10.29
C THR A 231 10.41 0.09 -10.09
N ASP A 232 10.54 1.17 -9.32
CA ASP A 232 9.45 2.14 -9.12
C ASP A 232 8.96 2.71 -10.46
N ARG A 233 9.88 2.95 -11.42
CA ARG A 233 9.53 3.43 -12.76
C ARG A 233 8.68 2.44 -13.56
N GLU A 234 8.98 1.14 -13.47
CA GLU A 234 8.16 0.10 -14.13
C GLU A 234 6.77 0.01 -13.53
N ARG A 235 6.66 0.18 -12.21
CA ARG A 235 5.36 0.20 -11.51
C ARG A 235 4.54 1.43 -11.90
N GLU A 236 5.16 2.62 -11.87
CA GLU A 236 4.53 3.87 -12.30
C GLU A 236 4.01 3.75 -13.74
N ALA A 237 4.84 3.25 -14.67
CA ALA A 237 4.43 3.03 -16.06
C ALA A 237 3.25 2.03 -16.19
N ALA A 238 3.19 1.00 -15.34
CA ALA A 238 2.05 0.08 -15.35
C ALA A 238 0.78 0.74 -14.83
N PHE A 239 0.86 1.60 -13.81
CA PHE A 239 -0.29 2.36 -13.31
C PHE A 239 -0.79 3.39 -14.33
N GLU A 240 0.11 4.12 -14.96
CA GLU A 240 -0.25 5.03 -16.06
C GLU A 240 -0.99 4.30 -17.18
N ARG A 241 -0.52 3.12 -17.58
CA ARG A 241 -1.17 2.29 -18.59
C ARG A 241 -2.52 1.74 -18.12
N LEU A 242 -2.70 1.41 -16.83
CA LEU A 242 -3.99 1.01 -16.29
C LEU A 242 -4.97 2.18 -16.32
N ALA A 243 -4.51 3.38 -16.01
CA ALA A 243 -5.30 4.62 -16.00
C ALA A 243 -5.75 5.06 -17.41
N MET A 244 -4.98 4.76 -18.48
CA MET A 244 -5.29 5.16 -19.86
C MET A 244 -6.70 4.73 -20.28
N ASN A 245 -7.34 5.51 -21.16
CA ASN A 245 -8.54 5.11 -21.89
C ASN A 245 -8.16 4.53 -23.26
N GLU A 246 -9.07 3.82 -23.91
CA GLU A 246 -8.81 3.27 -25.26
C GLU A 246 -8.47 4.36 -26.28
N ALA A 247 -9.06 5.54 -26.14
CA ALA A 247 -8.78 6.69 -27.02
C ALA A 247 -7.34 7.21 -26.92
N ASP A 248 -6.65 6.91 -25.81
CA ASP A 248 -5.27 7.35 -25.55
C ASP A 248 -4.24 6.36 -26.09
N THR A 249 -4.68 5.27 -26.75
CA THR A 249 -3.80 4.23 -27.31
C THR A 249 -2.90 4.79 -28.40
N THR A 250 -1.61 4.49 -28.31
CA THR A 250 -0.59 4.78 -29.33
C THR A 250 0.11 3.49 -29.74
N ASP A 251 0.89 3.54 -30.83
CA ASP A 251 1.71 2.39 -31.26
C ASP A 251 2.74 1.96 -30.22
N GLU A 252 3.19 2.91 -29.39
CA GLU A 252 4.22 2.68 -28.36
C GLU A 252 3.61 2.33 -27.00
N MET A 253 2.37 2.74 -26.70
CA MET A 253 1.74 2.58 -25.40
C MET A 253 0.29 2.16 -25.52
N GLN A 254 -0.03 1.00 -24.94
CA GLN A 254 -1.35 0.45 -24.88
C GLN A 254 -1.87 0.37 -23.45
N PRO A 255 -3.16 0.60 -23.20
CA PRO A 255 -3.76 0.48 -21.88
C PRO A 255 -3.65 -0.96 -21.36
N LEU A 256 -3.65 -1.13 -20.04
CA LEU A 256 -3.73 -2.42 -19.35
C LEU A 256 -5.15 -2.65 -18.85
N ASP A 257 -5.64 -3.88 -18.98
CA ASP A 257 -6.90 -4.31 -18.41
C ASP A 257 -6.75 -4.80 -16.97
N TYR A 258 -5.63 -5.51 -16.66
CA TYR A 258 -5.35 -5.99 -15.31
C TYR A 258 -3.86 -5.88 -14.97
N ILE A 259 -3.60 -5.61 -13.69
CA ILE A 259 -2.28 -5.77 -13.08
C ILE A 259 -2.37 -6.92 -12.06
N PHE A 260 -1.50 -7.92 -12.22
CA PHE A 260 -1.34 -9.03 -11.27
C PHE A 260 -0.25 -8.68 -10.26
N SER A 261 -0.49 -8.94 -8.98
CA SER A 261 0.46 -8.59 -7.92
C SER A 261 0.39 -9.53 -6.73
N VAL A 262 1.50 -9.58 -5.97
CA VAL A 262 1.58 -10.18 -4.63
C VAL A 262 2.07 -9.09 -3.69
N ASP A 263 1.30 -8.77 -2.65
CA ASP A 263 1.61 -7.89 -1.51
C ASP A 263 2.02 -6.44 -1.84
N ILE A 264 2.70 -6.17 -2.96
CA ILE A 264 3.25 -4.83 -3.25
C ILE A 264 2.19 -3.74 -3.48
N LEU A 265 0.94 -4.12 -3.74
CA LEU A 265 -0.20 -3.22 -3.96
C LEU A 265 -1.27 -3.34 -2.87
N ASN A 266 -1.01 -4.09 -1.79
CA ASN A 266 -1.99 -4.29 -0.72
C ASN A 266 -2.16 -3.05 0.16
N GLU A 267 -1.12 -2.22 0.25
CA GLU A 267 -1.08 -1.05 1.11
C GLU A 267 -0.35 0.10 0.42
N GLY A 268 -0.81 1.32 0.69
CA GLY A 268 -0.11 2.55 0.32
C GLY A 268 -0.09 2.86 -1.18
N VAL A 269 -1.01 2.32 -1.96
CA VAL A 269 -1.16 2.62 -3.38
C VAL A 269 -2.53 3.24 -3.60
N ASP A 270 -2.56 4.42 -4.18
CA ASP A 270 -3.77 5.10 -4.62
C ASP A 270 -3.89 4.96 -6.14
N ILE A 271 -4.79 4.08 -6.58
CA ILE A 271 -5.10 3.85 -8.00
C ILE A 271 -6.60 4.13 -8.16
N VAL A 272 -6.90 5.38 -8.42
CA VAL A 272 -8.27 5.91 -8.49
C VAL A 272 -9.07 5.29 -9.64
N GLU A 273 -8.40 4.83 -10.67
CA GLU A 273 -9.00 4.38 -11.93
C GLU A 273 -9.51 2.92 -11.89
N VAL A 274 -9.23 2.16 -10.84
CA VAL A 274 -9.75 0.78 -10.68
C VAL A 274 -11.28 0.81 -10.58
N ASN A 275 -11.95 -0.05 -11.38
CA ASN A 275 -13.40 -0.04 -11.54
C ASN A 275 -14.04 -1.44 -11.40
#